data_2941dcdd4c004f7e16459078a21af7ec
#
_entry.id   2941dcdd4c004f7e16459078a21af7ec
#
_cell.length_a   1.000
_cell.length_b   1.000
_cell.length_c   1.000
_cell.angle_alpha   90.00
_cell.angle_beta   90.00
_cell.angle_gamma   90.00
#
_symmetry.space_group_name_H-M   'P 1'
#
loop_
_entity.id
_entity.type
_entity.pdbx_description
1 polymer ?
#
loop_
_entity_poly.entity_id
_entity_poly.type
_entity_poly.pdbx_seq_one_letter_code
_entity_poly.pdbx_strand_id
1 'polypeptide(L)'
;MIGIDLDGTLLTRNKVLTPAGRKALEKAVQAGMVVVPVTGRPFTGVPEEVLAIPGIRYVITSNGANTYDLEAGKVLRKEHLPHSLAREILRQAPGQDVIREIFLKGIGYHDPRTQKMLEARFSIAPPILAYINRSRRIVPDFEELLSNPTAHVENISLMFPSQEARDIVFDRLLKLEDHNKNLPIQILRPWKTDLEITHINADKWLALKDLADRLDISAEEIMALGDGDNDRPMLREAGYSVAMGNAPDFVKVTADFCTLDNENDGAAAAICAVLEGM
;
A
#
# COMPACT_ATOMS: atom_id res chain seq x y z
N MET A 1 -10.15 16.09 5.28
CA MET A 1 -9.86 14.90 4.44
C MET A 1 -9.64 13.68 5.33
N ILE A 2 -9.94 12.46 4.88
CA ILE A 2 -9.60 11.22 5.60
C ILE A 2 -8.72 10.35 4.69
N GLY A 3 -7.45 10.14 5.08
CA GLY A 3 -6.57 9.13 4.50
C GLY A 3 -6.66 7.82 5.29
N ILE A 4 -7.09 6.73 4.67
CA ILE A 4 -7.33 5.47 5.37
C ILE A 4 -6.64 4.30 4.68
N ASP A 5 -5.80 3.59 5.43
CA ASP A 5 -5.25 2.33 4.94
C ASP A 5 -6.31 1.23 4.83
N LEU A 6 -6.03 0.20 4.04
CA LEU A 6 -6.94 -0.90 3.79
C LEU A 6 -6.63 -2.13 4.66
N ASP A 7 -5.45 -2.71 4.50
CA ASP A 7 -5.11 -4.02 5.08
C ASP A 7 -4.71 -3.90 6.54
N GLY A 8 -5.52 -4.45 7.44
CA GLY A 8 -5.30 -4.30 8.88
C GLY A 8 -5.91 -3.02 9.47
N THR A 9 -6.51 -2.18 8.63
CA THR A 9 -7.16 -0.93 9.04
C THR A 9 -8.65 -0.94 8.68
N LEU A 10 -9.02 -0.70 7.43
CA LEU A 10 -10.43 -0.69 7.00
C LEU A 10 -10.99 -2.09 6.78
N LEU A 11 -10.15 -3.00 6.29
CA LEU A 11 -10.54 -4.36 5.95
C LEU A 11 -10.20 -5.34 7.08
N THR A 12 -11.08 -6.32 7.28
CA THR A 12 -10.82 -7.45 8.16
C THR A 12 -9.63 -8.31 7.67
N ARG A 13 -9.16 -9.26 8.49
CA ARG A 13 -8.13 -10.25 8.08
C ARG A 13 -8.57 -11.05 6.84
N ASN A 14 -9.88 -11.24 6.68
CA ASN A 14 -10.47 -11.90 5.52
C ASN A 14 -10.61 -10.97 4.31
N LYS A 15 -10.03 -9.76 4.36
CA LYS A 15 -10.05 -8.76 3.28
C LYS A 15 -11.45 -8.28 2.90
N VAL A 16 -12.35 -8.23 3.86
CA VAL A 16 -13.75 -7.82 3.71
C VAL A 16 -13.96 -6.44 4.31
N LEU A 17 -14.67 -5.58 3.59
CA LEU A 17 -15.21 -4.32 4.12
C LEU A 17 -16.47 -4.65 4.94
N THR A 18 -16.46 -4.32 6.23
CA THR A 18 -17.61 -4.55 7.10
C THR A 18 -18.77 -3.58 6.78
N PRO A 19 -20.02 -3.94 7.13
CA PRO A 19 -21.15 -3.00 7.04
C PRO A 19 -20.94 -1.72 7.86
N ALA A 20 -20.28 -1.83 9.03
CA ALA A 20 -19.97 -0.67 9.88
C ALA A 20 -18.90 0.23 9.21
N GLY A 21 -17.82 -0.35 8.67
CA GLY A 21 -16.79 0.35 7.91
C GLY A 21 -17.39 1.10 6.72
N ARG A 22 -18.20 0.42 5.89
CA ARG A 22 -18.92 1.05 4.77
C ARG A 22 -19.76 2.24 5.23
N LYS A 23 -20.60 2.05 6.24
CA LYS A 23 -21.50 3.09 6.76
C LYS A 23 -20.73 4.30 7.32
N ALA A 24 -19.60 4.08 7.97
CA ALA A 24 -18.76 5.16 8.48
C ALA A 24 -18.18 6.00 7.34
N LEU A 25 -17.66 5.37 6.27
CA LEU A 25 -17.16 6.08 5.09
C LEU A 25 -18.28 6.85 4.37
N GLU A 26 -19.46 6.24 4.20
CA GLU A 26 -20.64 6.90 3.59
C GLU A 26 -21.05 8.14 4.40
N LYS A 27 -21.06 8.05 5.73
CA LYS A 27 -21.36 9.21 6.60
C LYS A 27 -20.29 10.30 6.48
N ALA A 28 -19.01 9.95 6.43
CA ALA A 28 -17.92 10.90 6.26
C ALA A 28 -18.07 11.67 4.93
N VAL A 29 -18.36 10.95 3.84
CA VAL A 29 -18.64 11.56 2.53
C VAL A 29 -19.86 12.48 2.58
N GLN A 30 -20.97 12.04 3.22
CA GLN A 30 -22.19 12.85 3.39
C GLN A 30 -21.95 14.12 4.23
N ALA A 31 -21.00 14.07 5.18
CA ALA A 31 -20.54 15.23 5.93
C ALA A 31 -19.59 16.16 5.14
N GLY A 32 -19.36 15.89 3.85
CA GLY A 32 -18.51 16.70 2.98
C GLY A 32 -17.02 16.40 3.08
N MET A 33 -16.64 15.31 3.74
CA MET A 33 -15.23 14.91 3.83
C MET A 33 -14.76 14.22 2.54
N VAL A 34 -13.54 14.53 2.11
CA VAL A 34 -12.86 13.79 1.06
C VAL A 34 -12.24 12.54 1.67
N VAL A 35 -12.79 11.36 1.33
CA VAL A 35 -12.30 10.06 1.81
C VAL A 35 -11.38 9.45 0.77
N VAL A 36 -10.15 9.11 1.16
CA VAL A 36 -9.09 8.61 0.29
C VAL A 36 -8.56 7.29 0.85
N PRO A 37 -8.86 6.14 0.21
CA PRO A 37 -8.14 4.90 0.49
C PRO A 37 -6.66 5.04 0.09
N VAL A 38 -5.74 4.65 1.00
CA VAL A 38 -4.29 4.77 0.84
C VAL A 38 -3.64 3.42 1.12
N THR A 39 -3.17 2.70 0.11
CA THR A 39 -2.79 1.29 0.26
C THR A 39 -1.48 0.92 -0.43
N GLY A 40 -0.81 -0.13 0.07
CA GLY A 40 0.30 -0.80 -0.62
C GLY A 40 -0.13 -1.66 -1.82
N ARG A 41 -1.43 -1.93 -1.97
CA ARG A 41 -1.95 -2.74 -3.07
C ARG A 41 -1.77 -2.04 -4.42
N PRO A 42 -1.62 -2.80 -5.54
CA PRO A 42 -1.82 -2.26 -6.88
C PRO A 42 -3.29 -1.87 -7.09
N PHE A 43 -3.59 -1.04 -8.07
CA PHE A 43 -4.96 -0.57 -8.32
C PHE A 43 -5.98 -1.72 -8.47
N THR A 44 -5.62 -2.76 -9.24
CA THR A 44 -6.48 -3.97 -9.41
C THR A 44 -6.68 -4.75 -8.11
N GLY A 45 -5.92 -4.44 -7.07
CA GLY A 45 -6.04 -5.05 -5.74
C GLY A 45 -6.94 -4.28 -4.78
N VAL A 46 -7.37 -3.08 -5.12
CA VAL A 46 -8.35 -2.34 -4.32
C VAL A 46 -9.72 -3.01 -4.44
N PRO A 47 -10.42 -3.30 -3.33
CA PRO A 47 -11.75 -3.92 -3.39
C PRO A 47 -12.76 -3.04 -4.13
N GLU A 48 -13.53 -3.65 -5.04
CA GLU A 48 -14.58 -2.94 -5.77
C GLU A 48 -15.62 -2.33 -4.84
N GLU A 49 -15.94 -3.02 -3.74
CA GLU A 49 -16.87 -2.53 -2.73
C GLU A 49 -16.41 -1.25 -2.03
N VAL A 50 -15.10 -0.98 -1.98
CA VAL A 50 -14.54 0.29 -1.47
C VAL A 50 -14.67 1.37 -2.55
N LEU A 51 -14.25 1.07 -3.78
CA LEU A 51 -14.32 2.02 -4.89
C LEU A 51 -15.76 2.39 -5.30
N ALA A 52 -16.72 1.50 -5.02
CA ALA A 52 -18.14 1.71 -5.31
C ALA A 52 -18.89 2.55 -4.25
N ILE A 53 -18.23 2.97 -3.18
CA ILE A 53 -18.85 3.88 -2.19
C ILE A 53 -19.05 5.25 -2.85
N PRO A 54 -20.30 5.76 -2.94
CA PRO A 54 -20.58 7.06 -3.55
C PRO A 54 -19.76 8.19 -2.90
N GLY A 55 -19.03 8.96 -3.72
CA GLY A 55 -18.20 10.07 -3.27
C GLY A 55 -16.73 9.69 -2.96
N ILE A 56 -16.35 8.43 -2.99
CA ILE A 56 -14.93 8.06 -3.06
C ILE A 56 -14.44 8.31 -4.49
N ARG A 57 -13.76 9.44 -4.67
CA ARG A 57 -13.23 9.88 -5.95
C ARG A 57 -11.76 9.57 -6.14
N TYR A 58 -10.99 9.57 -5.07
CA TYR A 58 -9.54 9.40 -5.15
C TYR A 58 -9.10 8.12 -4.45
N VAL A 59 -8.03 7.49 -4.98
CA VAL A 59 -7.36 6.36 -4.35
C VAL A 59 -5.86 6.45 -4.56
N ILE A 60 -5.11 6.18 -3.50
CA ILE A 60 -3.65 6.12 -3.49
C ILE A 60 -3.22 4.66 -3.39
N THR A 61 -2.35 4.20 -4.30
CA THR A 61 -1.95 2.79 -4.41
C THR A 61 -0.45 2.62 -4.44
N SER A 62 0.01 1.38 -4.28
CA SER A 62 1.44 1.01 -4.33
C SER A 62 2.28 1.89 -3.40
N ASN A 63 1.83 2.05 -2.14
CA ASN A 63 2.47 2.88 -1.11
C ASN A 63 2.66 4.36 -1.51
N GLY A 64 1.78 4.92 -2.33
CA GLY A 64 1.89 6.32 -2.77
C GLY A 64 2.56 6.48 -4.15
N ALA A 65 2.89 5.39 -4.83
CA ALA A 65 3.43 5.45 -6.19
C ALA A 65 2.43 6.01 -7.20
N ASN A 66 1.12 5.83 -6.95
CA ASN A 66 0.07 6.42 -7.77
C ASN A 66 -1.04 7.06 -6.94
N THR A 67 -1.55 8.18 -7.44
CA THR A 67 -2.83 8.77 -7.02
C THR A 67 -3.77 8.80 -8.21
N TYR A 68 -4.91 8.13 -8.11
CA TYR A 68 -5.93 8.07 -9.16
C TYR A 68 -7.08 9.02 -8.84
N ASP A 69 -7.57 9.71 -9.87
CA ASP A 69 -8.88 10.36 -9.89
C ASP A 69 -9.83 9.45 -10.67
N LEU A 70 -10.71 8.77 -9.95
CA LEU A 70 -11.63 7.76 -10.51
C LEU A 70 -12.69 8.39 -11.41
N GLU A 71 -13.14 9.61 -11.06
CA GLU A 71 -14.14 10.34 -11.83
C GLU A 71 -13.55 10.86 -13.16
N ALA A 72 -12.35 11.41 -13.13
CA ALA A 72 -11.67 11.88 -14.32
C ALA A 72 -10.99 10.75 -15.13
N GLY A 73 -10.92 9.54 -14.58
CA GLY A 73 -10.27 8.38 -15.22
C GLY A 73 -8.77 8.57 -15.47
N LYS A 74 -8.06 9.30 -14.61
CA LYS A 74 -6.65 9.63 -14.82
C LYS A 74 -5.81 9.47 -13.56
N VAL A 75 -4.48 9.36 -13.76
CA VAL A 75 -3.49 9.33 -12.69
C VAL A 75 -2.95 10.73 -12.47
N LEU A 76 -3.11 11.25 -11.25
CA LEU A 76 -2.69 12.61 -10.85
C LEU A 76 -1.22 12.66 -10.43
N ARG A 77 -0.71 11.59 -9.82
CA ARG A 77 0.67 11.47 -9.31
C ARG A 77 1.25 10.13 -9.74
N LYS A 78 2.53 10.11 -10.13
CA LYS A 78 3.28 8.90 -10.50
C LYS A 78 4.70 9.02 -9.97
N GLU A 79 5.06 8.14 -9.06
CA GLU A 79 6.42 8.00 -8.51
C GLU A 79 6.86 6.56 -8.74
N HIS A 80 7.61 6.34 -9.82
CA HIS A 80 7.90 5.03 -10.33
C HIS A 80 9.40 4.79 -10.48
N LEU A 81 9.81 3.54 -10.32
CA LEU A 81 11.15 3.06 -10.63
C LEU A 81 11.31 2.89 -12.15
N PRO A 82 12.40 3.41 -12.75
CA PRO A 82 12.74 3.09 -14.13
C PRO A 82 12.95 1.58 -14.32
N HIS A 83 12.59 1.06 -15.51
CA HIS A 83 12.74 -0.36 -15.82
C HIS A 83 14.17 -0.89 -15.63
N SER A 84 15.19 -0.09 -15.95
CA SER A 84 16.60 -0.46 -15.76
C SER A 84 16.96 -0.66 -14.29
N LEU A 85 16.47 0.22 -13.41
CA LEU A 85 16.66 0.11 -11.97
C LEU A 85 15.86 -1.07 -11.39
N ALA A 86 14.64 -1.29 -11.85
CA ALA A 86 13.85 -2.45 -11.43
C ALA A 86 14.55 -3.78 -11.77
N ARG A 87 15.17 -3.90 -12.95
CA ARG A 87 16.01 -5.05 -13.31
C ARG A 87 17.19 -5.24 -12.36
N GLU A 88 17.88 -4.16 -12.04
CA GLU A 88 19.04 -4.23 -11.15
C GLU A 88 18.63 -4.68 -9.75
N ILE A 89 17.52 -4.16 -9.23
CA ILE A 89 16.94 -4.58 -7.93
C ILE A 89 16.60 -6.08 -7.96
N LEU A 90 15.92 -6.57 -9.00
CA LEU A 90 15.57 -7.99 -9.13
C LEU A 90 16.80 -8.91 -9.19
N ARG A 91 17.92 -8.45 -9.76
CA ARG A 91 19.20 -9.19 -9.78
C ARG A 91 19.81 -9.35 -8.39
N GLN A 92 19.53 -8.43 -7.45
CA GLN A 92 20.02 -8.54 -6.05
C GLN A 92 19.30 -9.65 -5.28
N ALA A 93 18.13 -10.10 -5.73
CA ALA A 93 17.34 -11.17 -5.15
C ALA A 93 17.37 -12.46 -6.01
N PRO A 94 18.55 -13.07 -6.27
CA PRO A 94 18.63 -14.32 -6.99
C PRO A 94 18.08 -15.46 -6.13
N GLY A 95 17.66 -16.53 -6.75
CA GLY A 95 17.24 -17.75 -6.07
C GLY A 95 15.84 -18.20 -6.47
N GLN A 96 15.64 -19.51 -6.31
CA GLN A 96 14.37 -20.15 -6.68
C GLN A 96 13.33 -20.08 -5.57
N ASP A 97 13.74 -19.76 -4.34
CA ASP A 97 12.87 -19.74 -3.17
C ASP A 97 12.37 -18.34 -2.80
N VAL A 98 12.63 -17.35 -3.66
CA VAL A 98 12.14 -15.98 -3.49
C VAL A 98 10.90 -15.79 -4.35
N ILE A 99 9.79 -15.43 -3.71
CA ILE A 99 8.58 -14.97 -4.37
C ILE A 99 8.84 -13.54 -4.84
N ARG A 100 8.64 -13.27 -6.12
CA ARG A 100 8.88 -11.98 -6.74
C ARG A 100 7.64 -11.49 -7.46
N GLU A 101 7.22 -10.29 -7.12
CA GLU A 101 6.13 -9.59 -7.79
C GLU A 101 6.59 -8.19 -8.20
N ILE A 102 6.10 -7.69 -9.32
CA ILE A 102 6.24 -6.28 -9.72
C ILE A 102 4.88 -5.69 -10.01
N PHE A 103 4.68 -4.44 -9.61
CA PHE A 103 3.45 -3.71 -9.91
C PHE A 103 3.73 -2.69 -11.00
N LEU A 104 2.91 -2.73 -12.05
CA LEU A 104 3.04 -1.91 -13.25
C LEU A 104 1.66 -1.58 -13.81
N LYS A 105 1.39 -0.30 -14.06
CA LYS A 105 0.10 0.18 -14.60
C LYS A 105 -1.09 -0.27 -13.75
N GLY A 106 -0.92 -0.26 -12.43
CA GLY A 106 -1.95 -0.66 -11.47
C GLY A 106 -2.20 -2.15 -11.37
N ILE A 107 -1.38 -2.99 -11.99
CA ILE A 107 -1.53 -4.46 -12.02
C ILE A 107 -0.29 -5.10 -11.39
N GLY A 108 -0.49 -6.12 -10.56
CA GLY A 108 0.60 -6.98 -10.09
C GLY A 108 0.95 -8.04 -11.12
N TYR A 109 2.23 -8.35 -11.25
CA TYR A 109 2.75 -9.38 -12.16
C TYR A 109 3.70 -10.31 -11.41
N HIS A 110 3.62 -11.60 -11.70
CA HIS A 110 4.57 -12.60 -11.24
C HIS A 110 4.76 -13.72 -12.28
N ASP A 111 5.82 -14.51 -12.13
CA ASP A 111 6.09 -15.66 -12.98
C ASP A 111 5.29 -16.91 -12.54
N PRO A 112 5.19 -17.97 -13.40
CA PRO A 112 4.44 -19.18 -13.06
C PRO A 112 4.98 -19.94 -11.85
N ARG A 113 6.26 -19.77 -11.52
CA ARG A 113 6.88 -20.37 -10.33
C ARG A 113 6.42 -19.63 -9.08
N THR A 114 6.44 -18.31 -9.10
CA THR A 114 5.93 -17.46 -8.03
C THR A 114 4.46 -17.77 -7.72
N GLN A 115 3.62 -18.00 -8.75
CA GLN A 115 2.23 -18.41 -8.56
C GLN A 115 2.12 -19.69 -7.71
N LYS A 116 2.89 -20.71 -8.02
CA LYS A 116 2.90 -21.97 -7.24
C LYS A 116 3.37 -21.78 -5.80
N MET A 117 4.37 -20.91 -5.60
CA MET A 117 4.88 -20.60 -4.26
C MET A 117 3.85 -19.81 -3.44
N LEU A 118 3.15 -18.86 -4.04
CA LEU A 118 2.07 -18.11 -3.40
C LEU A 118 0.91 -19.03 -3.02
N GLU A 119 0.50 -19.94 -3.91
CA GLU A 119 -0.51 -20.94 -3.64
C GLU A 119 -0.12 -21.83 -2.45
N ALA A 120 1.12 -22.31 -2.39
CA ALA A 120 1.63 -23.10 -1.28
C ALA A 120 1.68 -22.29 0.03
N ARG A 121 2.17 -21.04 0.00
CA ARG A 121 2.30 -20.16 1.17
C ARG A 121 0.94 -19.78 1.76
N PHE A 122 -0.05 -19.50 0.93
CA PHE A 122 -1.36 -19.00 1.34
C PHE A 122 -2.50 -20.01 1.19
N SER A 123 -2.19 -21.31 1.01
CA SER A 123 -3.20 -22.37 0.94
C SER A 123 -4.15 -22.42 2.13
N ILE A 124 -3.67 -22.01 3.31
CA ILE A 124 -4.44 -21.94 4.56
C ILE A 124 -5.19 -20.62 4.75
N ALA A 125 -5.01 -19.66 3.83
CA ALA A 125 -5.62 -18.33 3.88
C ALA A 125 -6.35 -18.02 2.55
N PRO A 126 -7.48 -18.71 2.27
CA PRO A 126 -8.20 -18.59 1.00
C PRO A 126 -8.56 -17.16 0.58
N PRO A 127 -8.94 -16.22 1.48
CA PRO A 127 -9.23 -14.85 1.11
C PRO A 127 -8.01 -14.10 0.56
N ILE A 128 -6.82 -14.37 1.12
CA ILE A 128 -5.57 -13.77 0.62
C ILE A 128 -5.24 -14.30 -0.77
N LEU A 129 -5.35 -15.61 -0.96
CA LEU A 129 -5.10 -16.24 -2.25
C LEU A 129 -6.09 -15.75 -3.33
N ALA A 130 -7.37 -15.62 -2.98
CA ALA A 130 -8.38 -15.05 -3.88
C ALA A 130 -8.05 -13.59 -4.28
N TYR A 131 -7.59 -12.78 -3.32
CA TYR A 131 -7.12 -11.43 -3.58
C TYR A 131 -5.92 -11.42 -4.55
N ILE A 132 -4.90 -12.27 -4.30
CA ILE A 132 -3.72 -12.37 -5.17
C ILE A 132 -4.14 -12.76 -6.59
N ASN A 133 -4.91 -13.83 -6.75
CA ASN A 133 -5.34 -14.34 -8.06
C ASN A 133 -6.17 -13.31 -8.86
N ARG A 134 -6.97 -12.49 -8.18
CA ARG A 134 -7.75 -11.42 -8.84
C ARG A 134 -6.89 -10.26 -9.30
N SER A 135 -5.90 -9.87 -8.52
CA SER A 135 -5.13 -8.63 -8.70
C SER A 135 -3.78 -8.81 -9.41
N ARG A 136 -3.42 -10.05 -9.73
CA ARG A 136 -2.14 -10.38 -10.40
C ARG A 136 -2.38 -11.02 -11.76
N ARG A 137 -1.36 -10.87 -12.61
CA ARG A 137 -1.26 -11.57 -13.91
C ARG A 137 0.04 -12.35 -13.97
N ILE A 138 -0.02 -13.53 -14.55
CA ILE A 138 1.15 -14.38 -14.80
C ILE A 138 1.82 -13.92 -16.09
N VAL A 139 3.13 -13.69 -16.02
CA VAL A 139 3.98 -13.42 -17.18
C VAL A 139 5.09 -14.47 -17.26
N PRO A 140 5.53 -14.88 -18.46
CA PRO A 140 6.57 -15.87 -18.60
C PRO A 140 7.88 -15.48 -17.93
N ASP A 141 8.25 -14.20 -18.05
CA ASP A 141 9.48 -13.65 -17.54
C ASP A 141 9.34 -12.13 -17.29
N PHE A 142 9.95 -11.62 -16.23
CA PHE A 142 10.05 -10.19 -15.96
C PHE A 142 10.94 -9.44 -16.95
N GLU A 143 11.93 -10.11 -17.55
CA GLU A 143 12.77 -9.49 -18.57
C GLU A 143 11.96 -9.07 -19.80
N GLU A 144 10.98 -9.87 -20.24
CA GLU A 144 10.06 -9.49 -21.31
C GLU A 144 9.26 -8.23 -20.91
N LEU A 145 8.68 -8.22 -19.70
CA LEU A 145 7.89 -7.09 -19.21
C LEU A 145 8.72 -5.83 -19.06
N LEU A 146 9.96 -5.94 -18.59
CA LEU A 146 10.89 -4.83 -18.35
C LEU A 146 11.75 -4.49 -19.59
N SER A 147 11.64 -5.21 -20.71
CA SER A 147 12.32 -4.88 -21.97
C SER A 147 11.77 -3.58 -22.58
N ASN A 148 10.53 -3.24 -22.30
CA ASN A 148 9.92 -2.00 -22.74
C ASN A 148 10.56 -0.80 -22.00
N PRO A 149 11.24 0.15 -22.71
CA PRO A 149 11.86 1.30 -22.06
C PRO A 149 10.87 2.26 -21.40
N THR A 150 9.57 2.14 -21.72
CA THR A 150 8.50 2.91 -21.08
C THR A 150 7.85 2.17 -19.90
N ALA A 151 8.36 0.99 -19.52
CA ALA A 151 7.91 0.30 -18.32
C ALA A 151 8.42 1.04 -17.08
N HIS A 152 7.51 1.55 -16.29
CA HIS A 152 7.77 2.22 -15.03
C HIS A 152 7.13 1.42 -13.91
N VAL A 153 7.96 0.90 -13.00
CA VAL A 153 7.52 -0.02 -11.93
C VAL A 153 7.08 0.76 -10.71
N GLU A 154 5.90 0.47 -10.21
CA GLU A 154 5.30 1.12 -9.04
C GLU A 154 5.85 0.55 -7.73
N ASN A 155 6.00 -0.78 -7.68
CA ASN A 155 6.50 -1.50 -6.51
C ASN A 155 7.14 -2.82 -6.97
N ILE A 156 8.20 -3.24 -6.29
CA ILE A 156 8.77 -4.58 -6.34
C ILE A 156 8.55 -5.23 -4.98
N SER A 157 7.79 -6.31 -4.92
CA SER A 157 7.55 -7.08 -3.70
C SER A 157 8.36 -8.37 -3.74
N LEU A 158 9.12 -8.61 -2.69
CA LEU A 158 9.98 -9.78 -2.50
C LEU A 158 9.60 -10.46 -1.20
N MET A 159 9.23 -11.76 -1.26
CA MET A 159 8.95 -12.55 -0.06
C MET A 159 9.94 -13.70 0.04
N PHE A 160 10.56 -13.83 1.18
CA PHE A 160 11.67 -14.77 1.41
C PHE A 160 11.23 -15.96 2.28
N PRO A 161 11.93 -17.11 2.22
CA PRO A 161 11.65 -18.27 3.06
C PRO A 161 12.00 -18.02 4.52
N SER A 162 12.92 -17.10 4.82
CA SER A 162 13.32 -16.74 6.19
C SER A 162 13.75 -15.28 6.31
N GLN A 163 13.88 -14.81 7.55
CA GLN A 163 14.38 -13.47 7.84
C GLN A 163 15.85 -13.31 7.42
N GLU A 164 16.66 -14.34 7.63
CA GLU A 164 18.08 -14.35 7.24
C GLU A 164 18.24 -14.18 5.72
N ALA A 165 17.42 -14.90 4.94
CA ALA A 165 17.42 -14.77 3.48
C ALA A 165 17.01 -13.35 3.04
N ARG A 166 16.01 -12.75 3.71
CA ARG A 166 15.61 -11.36 3.50
C ARG A 166 16.75 -10.40 3.82
N ASP A 167 17.43 -10.56 4.97
CA ASP A 167 18.48 -9.65 5.42
C ASP A 167 19.68 -9.66 4.48
N ILE A 168 20.05 -10.80 3.92
CA ILE A 168 21.11 -10.89 2.90
C ILE A 168 20.78 -10.01 1.67
N VAL A 169 19.53 -10.05 1.21
CA VAL A 169 19.12 -9.24 0.06
C VAL A 169 18.98 -7.78 0.43
N PHE A 170 18.47 -7.48 1.61
CA PHE A 170 18.40 -6.12 2.14
C PHE A 170 19.79 -5.45 2.18
N ASP A 171 20.82 -6.15 2.70
CA ASP A 171 22.20 -5.64 2.73
C ASP A 171 22.78 -5.43 1.31
N ARG A 172 22.41 -6.27 0.34
CA ARG A 172 22.82 -6.07 -1.06
C ARG A 172 22.19 -4.82 -1.66
N LEU A 173 20.92 -4.57 -1.37
CA LEU A 173 20.21 -3.39 -1.85
C LEU A 173 20.77 -2.10 -1.23
N LEU A 174 21.12 -2.12 0.07
CA LEU A 174 21.81 -1.00 0.72
C LEU A 174 23.18 -0.71 0.08
N LYS A 175 23.96 -1.76 -0.23
CA LYS A 175 25.24 -1.59 -0.93
C LYS A 175 25.07 -1.08 -2.35
N LEU A 176 23.98 -1.46 -3.04
CA LEU A 176 23.66 -0.91 -4.36
C LEU A 176 23.39 0.59 -4.28
N GLU A 177 22.70 1.03 -3.24
CA GLU A 177 22.44 2.45 -2.94
C GLU A 177 23.72 3.22 -2.62
N ASP A 178 24.61 2.67 -1.78
CA ASP A 178 25.89 3.27 -1.42
C ASP A 178 26.84 3.45 -2.63
N HIS A 179 26.87 2.46 -3.53
CA HIS A 179 27.72 2.51 -4.73
C HIS A 179 27.21 3.49 -5.78
N ASN A 180 25.89 3.65 -5.89
CA ASN A 180 25.23 4.57 -6.80
C ASN A 180 24.62 5.74 -6.01
N LYS A 181 25.46 6.60 -5.43
CA LYS A 181 25.03 7.74 -4.62
C LYS A 181 23.75 8.39 -5.17
N ASN A 182 22.66 8.30 -4.38
CA ASN A 182 21.32 8.80 -4.69
C ASN A 182 20.44 7.94 -5.62
N LEU A 183 20.44 6.62 -5.49
CA LEU A 183 19.35 5.84 -6.09
C LEU A 183 18.02 6.31 -5.50
N PRO A 184 17.01 6.60 -6.32
CA PRO A 184 15.73 7.11 -5.85
C PRO A 184 14.84 5.95 -5.35
N ILE A 185 15.35 5.14 -4.39
CA ILE A 185 14.61 4.00 -3.83
C ILE A 185 14.38 4.17 -2.35
N GLN A 186 13.29 3.60 -1.86
CA GLN A 186 13.09 3.25 -0.46
C GLN A 186 12.80 1.76 -0.34
N ILE A 187 13.22 1.17 0.77
CA ILE A 187 13.04 -0.25 1.06
C ILE A 187 12.19 -0.37 2.31
N LEU A 188 10.97 -0.87 2.16
CA LEU A 188 10.02 -1.12 3.23
C LEU A 188 10.10 -2.58 3.67
N ARG A 189 9.81 -2.84 4.94
CA ARG A 189 9.79 -4.18 5.56
C ARG A 189 8.40 -4.44 6.17
N PRO A 190 7.36 -4.67 5.34
CA PRO A 190 5.99 -4.82 5.83
C PRO A 190 5.82 -6.04 6.74
N TRP A 191 6.60 -7.09 6.50
CA TRP A 191 6.62 -8.32 7.30
C TRP A 191 8.05 -8.79 7.59
N LYS A 192 8.19 -9.73 8.54
CA LYS A 192 9.51 -10.26 8.94
C LYS A 192 10.33 -10.84 7.79
N THR A 193 9.68 -11.37 6.78
CA THR A 193 10.29 -12.08 5.65
C THR A 193 10.13 -11.36 4.32
N ASP A 194 9.62 -10.12 4.32
CA ASP A 194 9.24 -9.45 3.09
C ASP A 194 9.98 -8.12 2.91
N LEU A 195 10.23 -7.74 1.66
CA LEU A 195 10.71 -6.41 1.27
C LEU A 195 9.78 -5.86 0.20
N GLU A 196 9.48 -4.58 0.30
CA GLU A 196 8.88 -3.79 -0.77
C GLU A 196 9.81 -2.67 -1.17
N ILE A 197 10.10 -2.55 -2.46
CA ILE A 197 11.00 -1.54 -2.98
C ILE A 197 10.21 -0.62 -3.92
N THR A 198 10.19 0.65 -3.59
CA THR A 198 9.47 1.69 -4.34
C THR A 198 10.41 2.85 -4.67
N HIS A 199 9.94 3.79 -5.49
CA HIS A 199 10.60 5.08 -5.63
C HIS A 199 10.63 5.81 -4.29
N ILE A 200 11.69 6.55 -3.97
CA ILE A 200 11.85 7.24 -2.67
C ILE A 200 10.70 8.20 -2.34
N ASN A 201 10.07 8.77 -3.34
CA ASN A 201 8.91 9.64 -3.18
C ASN A 201 7.56 8.88 -3.19
N ALA A 202 7.56 7.55 -3.39
CA ALA A 202 6.37 6.73 -3.29
C ALA A 202 6.06 6.44 -1.82
N ASP A 203 5.53 7.42 -1.13
CA ASP A 203 5.21 7.42 0.28
C ASP A 203 3.73 7.80 0.48
N LYS A 204 3.05 7.14 1.41
CA LYS A 204 1.62 7.32 1.66
C LYS A 204 1.29 8.77 2.05
N TRP A 205 2.12 9.38 2.90
CA TRP A 205 1.93 10.76 3.31
C TRP A 205 2.19 11.73 2.17
N LEU A 206 3.33 11.57 1.46
CA LEU A 206 3.66 12.47 0.35
C LEU A 206 2.58 12.46 -0.74
N ALA A 207 1.98 11.29 -1.00
CA ALA A 207 0.89 11.18 -1.97
C ALA A 207 -0.42 11.79 -1.45
N LEU A 208 -0.75 11.59 -0.17
CA LEU A 208 -1.93 12.16 0.47
C LEU A 208 -1.81 13.69 0.56
N LYS A 209 -0.63 14.20 0.92
CA LYS A 209 -0.34 15.63 0.99
C LYS A 209 -0.39 16.31 -0.38
N ASP A 210 0.21 15.69 -1.43
CA ASP A 210 0.10 16.21 -2.80
C ASP A 210 -1.36 16.32 -3.27
N LEU A 211 -2.20 15.33 -2.91
CA LEU A 211 -3.62 15.38 -3.20
C LEU A 211 -4.34 16.47 -2.40
N ALA A 212 -4.03 16.60 -1.11
CA ALA A 212 -4.60 17.62 -0.23
C ALA A 212 -4.27 19.03 -0.74
N ASP A 213 -3.02 19.28 -1.14
CA ASP A 213 -2.58 20.56 -1.71
C ASP A 213 -3.33 20.92 -3.00
N ARG A 214 -3.64 19.92 -3.85
CA ARG A 214 -4.46 20.12 -5.06
C ARG A 214 -5.92 20.46 -4.77
N LEU A 215 -6.39 20.15 -3.57
CA LEU A 215 -7.76 20.38 -3.11
C LEU A 215 -7.86 21.53 -2.10
N ASP A 216 -6.76 22.29 -1.91
CA ASP A 216 -6.66 23.39 -0.94
C ASP A 216 -6.99 22.96 0.50
N ILE A 217 -6.59 21.71 0.88
CA ILE A 217 -6.76 21.14 2.22
C ILE A 217 -5.43 21.17 2.95
N SER A 218 -5.40 21.78 4.14
CA SER A 218 -4.17 21.83 4.95
C SER A 218 -3.89 20.51 5.66
N ALA A 219 -2.65 20.30 6.13
CA ALA A 219 -2.27 19.07 6.84
C ALA A 219 -3.08 18.89 8.14
N GLU A 220 -3.40 20.00 8.82
CA GLU A 220 -4.20 20.05 10.05
C GLU A 220 -5.65 19.57 9.83
N GLU A 221 -6.15 19.62 8.59
CA GLU A 221 -7.49 19.17 8.22
C GLU A 221 -7.51 17.71 7.71
N ILE A 222 -6.38 17.01 7.82
CA ILE A 222 -6.26 15.61 7.43
C ILE A 222 -6.38 14.72 8.67
N MET A 223 -7.32 13.76 8.63
CA MET A 223 -7.34 12.60 9.50
C MET A 223 -6.64 11.44 8.80
N ALA A 224 -5.73 10.74 9.48
CA ALA A 224 -5.04 9.55 8.98
C ALA A 224 -5.33 8.32 9.86
N LEU A 225 -5.61 7.17 9.23
CA LEU A 225 -5.79 5.88 9.92
C LEU A 225 -4.87 4.83 9.30
N GLY A 226 -4.18 4.06 10.14
CA GLY A 226 -3.26 3.02 9.70
C GLY A 226 -2.82 2.07 10.80
N ASP A 227 -2.16 0.97 10.41
CA ASP A 227 -1.65 -0.05 11.35
C ASP A 227 -0.21 -0.51 11.04
N GLY A 228 0.32 -0.19 9.86
CA GLY A 228 1.62 -0.66 9.39
C GLY A 228 2.76 0.35 9.50
N ASP A 229 3.99 -0.13 9.28
CA ASP A 229 5.19 0.74 9.25
C ASP A 229 5.13 1.77 8.11
N ASN A 230 4.53 1.39 6.98
CA ASN A 230 4.29 2.27 5.82
C ASN A 230 3.22 3.35 6.07
N ASP A 231 2.46 3.27 7.17
CA ASP A 231 1.48 4.28 7.58
C ASP A 231 2.09 5.35 8.49
N ARG A 232 3.22 5.05 9.13
CA ARG A 232 3.84 5.96 10.10
C ARG A 232 4.07 7.37 9.58
N PRO A 233 4.52 7.59 8.33
CA PRO A 233 4.63 8.96 7.81
C PRO A 233 3.30 9.71 7.83
N MET A 234 2.20 9.10 7.37
CA MET A 234 0.90 9.78 7.39
C MET A 234 0.32 9.93 8.80
N LEU A 235 0.59 8.96 9.72
CA LEU A 235 0.16 9.05 11.11
C LEU A 235 0.91 10.15 11.88
N ARG A 236 2.17 10.42 11.55
CA ARG A 236 2.97 11.45 12.21
C ARG A 236 2.64 12.87 11.74
N GLU A 237 2.32 13.03 10.46
CA GLU A 237 2.24 14.34 9.82
C GLU A 237 0.81 14.87 9.64
N ALA A 238 -0.21 14.02 9.77
CA ALA A 238 -1.62 14.43 9.70
C ALA A 238 -2.03 15.20 10.98
N GLY A 239 -2.95 16.13 10.83
CA GLY A 239 -3.46 16.92 11.96
C GLY A 239 -4.29 16.15 12.98
N TYR A 240 -4.78 14.95 12.59
CA TYR A 240 -5.47 14.01 13.49
C TYR A 240 -5.15 12.59 13.08
N SER A 241 -4.42 11.86 13.89
CA SER A 241 -3.96 10.53 13.54
C SER A 241 -4.42 9.44 14.50
N VAL A 242 -4.82 8.29 13.94
CA VAL A 242 -5.36 7.17 14.69
C VAL A 242 -4.68 5.86 14.26
N ALA A 243 -3.96 5.24 15.18
CA ALA A 243 -3.43 3.89 14.99
C ALA A 243 -4.49 2.84 15.36
N MET A 244 -4.52 1.75 14.60
CA MET A 244 -5.41 0.63 14.88
C MET A 244 -4.97 -0.15 16.11
N GLY A 245 -5.92 -0.80 16.81
CA GLY A 245 -5.65 -1.62 17.98
C GLY A 245 -4.72 -2.81 17.72
N ASN A 246 -4.74 -3.35 16.49
CA ASN A 246 -3.84 -4.41 16.01
C ASN A 246 -2.46 -3.93 15.59
N ALA A 247 -2.23 -2.60 15.49
CA ALA A 247 -0.94 -2.06 15.14
C ALA A 247 0.14 -2.42 16.18
N PRO A 248 1.40 -2.66 15.77
CA PRO A 248 2.48 -2.84 16.72
C PRO A 248 2.77 -1.54 17.49
N ASP A 249 3.37 -1.66 18.68
CA ASP A 249 3.59 -0.52 19.58
C ASP A 249 4.40 0.62 18.92
N PHE A 250 5.39 0.28 18.09
CA PHE A 250 6.21 1.29 17.40
C PHE A 250 5.42 2.10 16.34
N VAL A 251 4.26 1.61 15.91
CA VAL A 251 3.31 2.36 15.06
C VAL A 251 2.37 3.17 15.94
N LYS A 252 1.82 2.58 17.02
CA LYS A 252 0.91 3.26 17.95
C LYS A 252 1.49 4.53 18.54
N VAL A 253 2.79 4.53 18.88
CA VAL A 253 3.46 5.71 19.45
C VAL A 253 3.66 6.86 18.45
N THR A 254 3.36 6.66 17.16
CA THR A 254 3.44 7.73 16.15
C THR A 254 2.10 8.43 15.91
N ALA A 255 0.99 7.89 16.44
CA ALA A 255 -0.34 8.45 16.27
C ALA A 255 -0.79 9.20 17.54
N ASP A 256 -1.69 10.18 17.37
CA ASP A 256 -2.29 10.93 18.48
C ASP A 256 -3.21 10.04 19.33
N PHE A 257 -3.90 9.11 18.67
CA PHE A 257 -4.90 8.24 19.29
C PHE A 257 -4.76 6.78 18.85
N CYS A 258 -5.30 5.87 19.65
CA CYS A 258 -5.49 4.47 19.29
C CYS A 258 -6.99 4.14 19.33
N THR A 259 -7.42 3.30 18.37
CA THR A 259 -8.79 2.79 18.30
C THR A 259 -8.82 1.27 18.54
N LEU A 260 -9.97 0.63 18.32
CA LEU A 260 -10.12 -0.82 18.32
C LEU A 260 -9.33 -1.44 17.14
N ASP A 261 -9.19 -2.76 17.14
CA ASP A 261 -8.59 -3.46 16.01
C ASP A 261 -9.55 -3.54 14.80
N ASN A 262 -9.03 -3.98 13.67
CA ASN A 262 -9.77 -4.08 12.41
C ASN A 262 -10.84 -5.18 12.39
N GLU A 263 -10.80 -6.16 13.31
CA GLU A 263 -11.85 -7.17 13.47
C GLU A 263 -13.03 -6.65 14.31
N ASN A 264 -12.81 -5.57 15.06
CA ASN A 264 -13.77 -4.91 15.92
C ASN A 264 -14.17 -3.51 15.43
N ASP A 265 -14.16 -3.31 14.11
CA ASP A 265 -14.60 -2.07 13.43
C ASP A 265 -13.89 -0.79 13.94
N GLY A 266 -12.61 -0.88 14.33
CA GLY A 266 -11.86 0.24 14.90
C GLY A 266 -11.81 1.48 14.01
N ALA A 267 -11.66 1.30 12.69
CA ALA A 267 -11.68 2.41 11.74
C ALA A 267 -13.04 3.12 11.72
N ALA A 268 -14.14 2.34 11.73
CA ALA A 268 -15.49 2.90 11.77
C ALA A 268 -15.75 3.67 13.09
N ALA A 269 -15.29 3.12 14.23
CA ALA A 269 -15.41 3.78 15.52
C ALA A 269 -14.68 5.12 15.55
N ALA A 270 -13.43 5.17 15.03
CA ALA A 270 -12.65 6.40 14.97
C ALA A 270 -13.29 7.48 14.08
N ILE A 271 -13.77 7.09 12.89
CA ILE A 271 -14.45 8.01 11.96
C ILE A 271 -15.73 8.56 12.60
N CYS A 272 -16.55 7.69 13.21
CA CYS A 272 -17.79 8.12 13.87
C CYS A 272 -17.53 9.07 15.04
N ALA A 273 -16.49 8.84 15.85
CA ALA A 273 -16.13 9.72 16.96
C ALA A 273 -15.76 11.13 16.48
N VAL A 274 -15.06 11.26 15.37
CA VAL A 274 -14.75 12.57 14.77
C VAL A 274 -16.02 13.24 14.25
N LEU A 275 -16.92 12.50 13.58
CA LEU A 275 -18.17 13.05 13.06
C LEU A 275 -19.14 13.51 14.17
N GLU A 276 -19.11 12.88 15.35
CA GLU A 276 -19.93 13.24 16.49
C GLU A 276 -19.38 14.47 17.26
N GLY A 277 -18.09 14.76 17.11
CA GLY A 277 -17.43 15.93 17.69
C GLY A 277 -17.46 17.19 16.82
N MET A 278 -17.92 17.07 15.58
CA MET A 278 -18.13 18.19 14.64
C MET A 278 -19.49 18.86 14.85
#